data_e1d257e90cf309e31e00715bd3a0f623
#
_entry.id   e1d257e90cf309e31e00715bd3a0f623
#
_cell.length_a   1.000
_cell.length_b   1.000
_cell.length_c   1.000
_cell.angle_alpha   90.00
_cell.angle_beta   90.00
_cell.angle_gamma   90.00
#
_symmetry.space_group_name_H-M   'P 1'
#
loop_
_entity.id
_entity.type
_entity.pdbx_description
1 polymer ?
#
loop_
_entity_poly.entity_id
_entity_poly.type
_entity_poly.pdbx_seq_one_letter_code
_entity_poly.pdbx_strand_id
1 'polypeptide(L)'
;EYESCIWNIKYFDISDFELYISASCDNLKILKRGNYLVRDKDIIGDFMYNVMIIEKVETQTDVENEDKMLITGRDLRALTSLRIIWNQTNLNGKVETELRRLLIENIINPADETRKIDNVGLAKTKGFTETMAQQVTGDNLSEYIVSVLTAYGIGWRAYVNNNRSIEIEFYKGVNRSVGQTDNAHVIFSPDNENILNSTYSVDYSNYKNVALVAGEGEGTARKRTTVYSSEYTGLNRYELYV
;
A
#
# COMPACT_ATOMS: atom_id res chain seq x y z
N GLU A 1 14.82 24.52 -5.14
CA GLU A 1 15.91 23.54 -5.17
C GLU A 1 15.86 22.75 -3.87
N TYR A 2 16.05 21.40 -3.89
CA TYR A 2 16.03 20.53 -2.73
C TYR A 2 17.38 19.81 -2.60
N GLU A 3 17.72 19.38 -1.39
CA GLU A 3 18.97 18.64 -1.13
C GLU A 3 18.79 17.16 -1.42
N SER A 4 17.69 16.57 -0.97
CA SER A 4 17.37 15.17 -1.17
C SER A 4 15.86 14.97 -1.31
N CYS A 5 15.47 14.06 -2.18
CA CYS A 5 14.06 13.67 -2.36
C CYS A 5 13.98 12.18 -2.60
N ILE A 6 13.44 11.47 -1.60
CA ILE A 6 13.16 10.04 -1.68
C ILE A 6 11.66 9.88 -1.92
N TRP A 7 11.28 9.10 -2.93
CA TRP A 7 9.89 8.90 -3.34
C TRP A 7 9.64 7.41 -3.55
N ASN A 8 9.15 6.73 -2.51
CA ASN A 8 8.96 5.29 -2.50
C ASN A 8 7.57 4.92 -3.03
N ILE A 9 7.50 4.36 -4.23
CA ILE A 9 6.25 3.87 -4.81
C ILE A 9 6.11 2.40 -4.52
N LYS A 10 5.01 2.02 -3.85
CA LYS A 10 4.72 0.65 -3.43
C LYS A 10 3.51 0.11 -4.16
N TYR A 11 3.56 -1.18 -4.51
CA TYR A 11 2.50 -1.84 -5.27
C TYR A 11 1.30 -2.20 -4.39
N PHE A 12 1.53 -2.81 -3.23
CA PHE A 12 0.48 -3.21 -2.30
C PHE A 12 0.27 -2.18 -1.19
N ASP A 13 1.34 -1.75 -0.56
CA ASP A 13 1.32 -0.88 0.60
C ASP A 13 1.21 0.60 0.19
N ILE A 14 0.90 1.46 1.15
CA ILE A 14 0.86 2.91 0.97
C ILE A 14 2.27 3.42 0.70
N SER A 15 2.44 4.20 -0.36
CA SER A 15 3.71 4.84 -0.72
C SER A 15 4.05 5.96 0.25
N ASP A 16 5.33 6.28 0.37
CA ASP A 16 5.84 7.34 1.25
C ASP A 16 6.88 8.21 0.54
N PHE A 17 7.15 9.37 1.11
CA PHE A 17 8.21 10.25 0.64
C PHE A 17 8.94 10.92 1.80
N GLU A 18 10.16 11.32 1.50
CA GLU A 18 11.03 12.12 2.36
C GLU A 18 11.69 13.21 1.52
N LEU A 19 11.57 14.46 1.94
CA LEU A 19 12.10 15.63 1.24
C LEU A 19 12.90 16.48 2.21
N TYR A 20 14.19 16.68 1.91
CA TYR A 20 15.07 17.63 2.58
C TYR A 20 15.20 18.88 1.72
N ILE A 21 14.87 20.04 2.30
CA ILE A 21 14.87 21.33 1.60
C ILE A 21 15.22 22.45 2.57
N SER A 22 15.77 23.56 2.06
CA SER A 22 16.02 24.76 2.86
C SER A 22 14.75 25.31 3.51
N ALA A 23 14.82 25.74 4.77
CA ALA A 23 13.73 26.34 5.53
C ALA A 23 13.50 27.82 5.15
N SER A 24 13.47 28.14 3.85
CA SER A 24 13.15 29.47 3.38
C SER A 24 11.72 29.90 3.75
N CYS A 25 11.49 31.21 3.86
CA CYS A 25 10.16 31.76 4.15
C CYS A 25 9.08 31.28 3.17
N ASP A 26 9.42 31.07 1.90
CA ASP A 26 8.47 30.62 0.89
C ASP A 26 8.20 29.13 1.03
N ASN A 27 9.20 28.31 1.30
CA ASN A 27 9.01 26.89 1.57
C ASN A 27 8.12 26.66 2.81
N LEU A 28 8.36 27.41 3.89
CA LEU A 28 7.56 27.37 5.12
C LEU A 28 6.08 27.74 4.89
N LYS A 29 5.80 28.62 3.91
CA LYS A 29 4.41 29.00 3.56
C LYS A 29 3.68 27.93 2.76
N ILE A 30 4.40 27.21 1.88
CA ILE A 30 3.83 26.29 0.89
C ILE A 30 3.81 24.86 1.43
N LEU A 31 4.89 24.43 2.07
CA LEU A 31 5.08 23.05 2.52
C LEU A 31 4.48 22.84 3.92
N LYS A 32 3.17 22.79 4.01
CA LYS A 32 2.43 22.64 5.26
C LYS A 32 1.74 21.27 5.32
N ARG A 33 1.55 20.76 6.54
CA ARG A 33 0.74 19.57 6.79
C ARG A 33 -0.61 19.68 6.10
N GLY A 34 -0.99 18.62 5.40
CA GLY A 34 -2.24 18.53 4.65
C GLY A 34 -2.15 19.02 3.21
N ASN A 35 -1.08 19.70 2.80
CA ASN A 35 -0.87 20.05 1.40
C ASN A 35 -0.41 18.82 0.61
N TYR A 36 -0.63 18.87 -0.69
CA TYR A 36 -0.27 17.80 -1.61
C TYR A 36 1.01 18.16 -2.38
N LEU A 37 1.82 17.14 -2.60
CA LEU A 37 3.01 17.21 -3.46
C LEU A 37 2.84 16.25 -4.63
N VAL A 38 3.24 16.68 -5.81
CA VAL A 38 3.31 15.87 -7.02
C VAL A 38 4.57 16.25 -7.80
N ARG A 39 5.21 15.26 -8.42
CA ARG A 39 6.36 15.53 -9.30
C ARG A 39 5.86 15.82 -10.70
N ASP A 40 6.53 16.71 -11.42
CA ASP A 40 6.14 17.09 -12.80
C ASP A 40 5.99 15.87 -13.73
N LYS A 41 6.87 14.87 -13.60
CA LYS A 41 6.80 13.63 -14.38
C LYS A 41 5.58 12.75 -14.07
N ASP A 42 4.91 12.97 -12.95
CA ASP A 42 3.70 12.25 -12.55
C ASP A 42 2.42 13.00 -12.95
N ILE A 43 2.53 14.14 -13.62
CA ILE A 43 1.43 14.89 -14.22
C ILE A 43 1.32 14.48 -15.68
N ILE A 44 0.21 13.83 -16.03
CA ILE A 44 -0.04 13.33 -17.40
C ILE A 44 -1.37 13.94 -17.89
N GLY A 45 -1.27 14.95 -18.74
CA GLY A 45 -2.44 15.77 -19.09
C GLY A 45 -3.04 16.42 -17.84
N ASP A 46 -4.32 16.19 -17.61
CA ASP A 46 -5.05 16.73 -16.45
C ASP A 46 -5.03 15.78 -15.22
N PHE A 47 -4.34 14.64 -15.32
CA PHE A 47 -4.26 13.65 -14.26
C PHE A 47 -2.96 13.79 -13.46
N MET A 48 -3.04 13.64 -12.13
CA MET A 48 -1.87 13.65 -11.26
C MET A 48 -1.77 12.29 -10.55
N TYR A 49 -0.68 11.58 -10.84
CA TYR A 49 -0.35 10.28 -10.25
C TYR A 49 0.67 10.43 -9.12
N ASN A 50 0.78 9.42 -8.27
CA ASN A 50 1.75 9.38 -7.17
C ASN A 50 1.77 10.65 -6.31
N VAL A 51 0.60 11.26 -6.12
CA VAL A 51 0.43 12.45 -5.27
C VAL A 51 0.64 12.06 -3.82
N MET A 52 1.46 12.82 -3.10
CA MET A 52 1.76 12.62 -1.68
C MET A 52 1.09 13.69 -0.83
N ILE A 53 0.68 13.30 0.37
CA ILE A 53 0.13 14.18 1.40
C ILE A 53 1.23 14.50 2.38
N ILE A 54 1.46 15.77 2.67
CA ILE A 54 2.39 16.18 3.72
C ILE A 54 1.75 15.85 5.09
N GLU A 55 2.34 14.93 5.83
CA GLU A 55 1.86 14.53 7.16
C GLU A 55 2.71 15.11 8.29
N LYS A 56 4.02 15.26 8.06
CA LYS A 56 4.96 15.81 9.03
C LYS A 56 5.86 16.86 8.38
N VAL A 57 6.08 17.94 9.10
CA VAL A 57 7.06 18.97 8.79
C VAL A 57 7.91 19.17 10.02
N GLU A 58 9.21 19.00 9.89
CA GLU A 58 10.21 19.20 10.94
C GLU A 58 11.20 20.25 10.45
N THR A 59 11.47 21.25 11.27
CA THR A 59 12.46 22.29 10.99
C THR A 59 13.66 22.08 11.90
N GLN A 60 14.83 22.00 11.32
CA GLN A 60 16.10 21.87 12.03
C GLN A 60 16.89 23.16 11.85
N THR A 61 17.27 23.77 12.95
CA THR A 61 18.15 24.95 12.98
C THR A 61 19.55 24.51 13.38
N ASP A 62 20.52 24.81 12.55
CA ASP A 62 21.93 24.56 12.81
C ASP A 62 22.69 25.90 12.79
N VAL A 63 23.50 26.12 13.81
CA VAL A 63 24.26 27.38 13.93
C VAL A 63 25.34 27.54 12.85
N GLU A 64 25.83 26.41 12.31
CA GLU A 64 26.90 26.38 11.29
C GLU A 64 26.36 26.16 9.87
N ASN A 65 25.12 25.73 9.74
CA ASN A 65 24.48 25.44 8.46
C ASN A 65 23.16 26.19 8.35
N GLU A 66 22.65 26.33 7.13
CA GLU A 66 21.33 26.90 6.90
C GLU A 66 20.21 26.06 7.55
N ASP A 67 19.15 26.74 7.97
CA ASP A 67 17.95 26.07 8.48
C ASP A 67 17.35 25.15 7.44
N LYS A 68 17.08 23.91 7.83
CA LYS A 68 16.56 22.86 6.95
C LYS A 68 15.18 22.39 7.39
N MET A 69 14.42 21.94 6.42
CA MET A 69 13.13 21.28 6.64
C MET A 69 13.24 19.82 6.19
N LEU A 70 12.78 18.92 7.06
CA LEU A 70 12.45 17.55 6.72
C LEU A 70 10.94 17.42 6.61
N ILE A 71 10.48 17.03 5.44
CA ILE A 71 9.06 16.87 5.13
C ILE A 71 8.82 15.43 4.77
N THR A 72 7.87 14.79 5.45
CA THR A 72 7.50 13.41 5.19
C THR A 72 5.99 13.25 5.08
N GLY A 73 5.58 12.17 4.45
CA GLY A 73 4.18 11.84 4.33
C GLY A 73 3.95 10.62 3.44
N ARG A 74 2.70 10.38 3.13
CA ARG A 74 2.25 9.20 2.39
C ARG A 74 1.39 9.61 1.19
N ASP A 75 1.17 8.68 0.28
CA ASP A 75 0.31 8.95 -0.88
C ASP A 75 -1.19 9.03 -0.52
N LEU A 76 -2.02 9.37 -1.51
CA LEU A 76 -3.46 9.57 -1.33
C LEU A 76 -4.19 8.33 -0.75
N ARG A 77 -3.63 7.12 -0.88
CA ARG A 77 -4.19 5.91 -0.26
C ARG A 77 -4.19 5.99 1.26
N ALA A 78 -3.32 6.82 1.85
CA ALA A 78 -3.29 7.08 3.28
C ALA A 78 -4.62 7.62 3.84
N LEU A 79 -5.46 8.23 3.01
CA LEU A 79 -6.82 8.65 3.41
C LEU A 79 -7.65 7.47 3.92
N THR A 80 -7.40 6.26 3.44
CA THR A 80 -8.11 5.05 3.90
C THR A 80 -7.72 4.69 5.33
N SER A 81 -6.49 5.04 5.78
CA SER A 81 -6.05 4.78 7.15
C SER A 81 -6.75 5.64 8.22
N LEU A 82 -7.47 6.67 7.79
CA LEU A 82 -8.27 7.52 8.67
C LEU A 82 -9.59 6.86 9.11
N ARG A 83 -9.90 5.69 8.60
CA ARG A 83 -11.14 4.96 8.89
C ARG A 83 -10.86 3.53 9.32
N ILE A 84 -11.76 3.02 10.15
CA ILE A 84 -11.87 1.60 10.48
C ILE A 84 -13.07 1.02 9.74
N ILE A 85 -13.12 -0.29 9.60
CA ILE A 85 -14.31 -1.01 9.13
C ILE A 85 -15.32 -1.01 10.28
N TRP A 86 -16.28 -0.10 10.24
CA TRP A 86 -17.14 0.25 11.36
C TRP A 86 -18.11 -0.87 11.72
N ASN A 87 -18.77 -1.43 10.73
CA ASN A 87 -19.75 -2.48 10.91
C ASN A 87 -19.14 -3.85 10.61
N GLN A 88 -19.60 -4.87 11.34
CA GLN A 88 -19.30 -6.25 10.94
C GLN A 88 -19.77 -6.50 9.52
N THR A 89 -18.83 -6.81 8.65
CA THR A 89 -19.06 -6.97 7.22
C THR A 89 -18.66 -8.37 6.76
N ASN A 90 -19.60 -9.08 6.16
CA ASN A 90 -19.33 -10.36 5.51
C ASN A 90 -18.99 -10.10 4.05
N LEU A 91 -17.76 -10.42 3.68
CA LEU A 91 -17.21 -10.29 2.32
C LEU A 91 -17.32 -11.69 1.67
N ASN A 92 -18.16 -11.85 0.66
CA ASN A 92 -18.36 -13.12 -0.02
C ASN A 92 -18.63 -12.87 -1.50
N GLY A 93 -17.57 -12.77 -2.28
CA GLY A 93 -17.68 -12.46 -3.70
C GLY A 93 -16.32 -12.19 -4.34
N LYS A 94 -16.33 -11.47 -5.46
CA LYS A 94 -15.10 -11.04 -6.14
C LYS A 94 -14.33 -10.05 -5.27
N VAL A 95 -13.03 -10.26 -5.11
CA VAL A 95 -12.14 -9.42 -4.28
C VAL A 95 -12.29 -7.93 -4.63
N GLU A 96 -12.21 -7.56 -5.90
CA GLU A 96 -12.37 -6.18 -6.33
C GLU A 96 -13.72 -5.60 -5.90
N THR A 97 -14.80 -6.37 -6.08
CA THR A 97 -16.16 -5.91 -5.73
C THR A 97 -16.30 -5.69 -4.23
N GLU A 98 -15.79 -6.60 -3.43
CA GLU A 98 -15.88 -6.52 -1.98
C GLU A 98 -15.03 -5.37 -1.41
N LEU A 99 -13.81 -5.17 -1.90
CA LEU A 99 -12.97 -4.05 -1.49
C LEU A 99 -13.56 -2.70 -1.91
N ARG A 100 -14.16 -2.61 -3.10
CA ARG A 100 -14.88 -1.41 -3.54
C ARG A 100 -16.08 -1.12 -2.64
N ARG A 101 -16.83 -2.15 -2.21
CA ARG A 101 -17.92 -2.01 -1.25
C ARG A 101 -17.43 -1.48 0.08
N LEU A 102 -16.32 -2.00 0.63
CA LEU A 102 -15.72 -1.47 1.87
C LEU A 102 -15.34 0.01 1.76
N LEU A 103 -14.76 0.42 0.63
CA LEU A 103 -14.42 1.83 0.39
C LEU A 103 -15.68 2.71 0.31
N ILE A 104 -16.74 2.23 -0.34
CA ILE A 104 -18.02 2.94 -0.41
C ILE A 104 -18.61 3.11 0.98
N GLU A 105 -18.74 2.02 1.74
CA GLU A 105 -19.41 2.00 3.05
C GLU A 105 -18.64 2.74 4.15
N ASN A 106 -17.33 2.95 4.00
CA ASN A 106 -16.51 3.55 5.06
C ASN A 106 -15.94 4.93 4.74
N ILE A 107 -15.86 5.32 3.45
CA ILE A 107 -15.24 6.59 3.03
C ILE A 107 -16.14 7.39 2.10
N ILE A 108 -16.70 6.77 1.03
CA ILE A 108 -17.30 7.50 -0.07
C ILE A 108 -18.76 7.85 0.23
N ASN A 109 -19.51 6.86 0.71
CA ASN A 109 -20.93 7.02 1.05
C ASN A 109 -21.26 6.21 2.32
N PRO A 110 -20.63 6.53 3.46
CA PRO A 110 -20.91 5.86 4.73
C PRO A 110 -22.32 6.22 5.23
N ALA A 111 -22.93 5.31 6.01
CA ALA A 111 -24.24 5.59 6.63
C ALA A 111 -24.19 6.76 7.62
N ASP A 112 -23.05 6.97 8.28
CA ASP A 112 -22.76 8.16 9.08
C ASP A 112 -21.97 9.15 8.20
N GLU A 113 -22.66 10.21 7.76
CA GLU A 113 -22.09 11.26 6.89
C GLU A 113 -20.85 11.94 7.48
N THR A 114 -20.66 11.93 8.79
CA THR A 114 -19.47 12.50 9.45
C THR A 114 -18.18 11.71 9.11
N ARG A 115 -18.34 10.48 8.63
CA ARG A 115 -17.23 9.62 8.20
C ARG A 115 -16.84 9.79 6.74
N LYS A 116 -17.64 10.47 5.96
CA LYS A 116 -17.38 10.71 4.54
C LYS A 116 -16.07 11.49 4.34
N ILE A 117 -15.36 11.15 3.28
CA ILE A 117 -14.23 11.94 2.78
C ILE A 117 -14.66 12.47 1.41
N ASP A 118 -14.80 13.78 1.32
CA ASP A 118 -15.25 14.44 0.09
C ASP A 118 -14.22 14.30 -1.03
N ASN A 119 -14.71 14.36 -2.26
CA ASN A 119 -13.92 14.28 -3.49
C ASN A 119 -13.12 12.97 -3.64
N VAL A 120 -13.52 11.88 -3.00
CA VAL A 120 -12.97 10.55 -3.18
C VAL A 120 -13.97 9.66 -3.91
N GLY A 121 -13.52 8.98 -4.95
CA GLY A 121 -14.30 8.06 -5.75
C GLY A 121 -13.52 6.82 -6.16
N LEU A 122 -14.14 6.00 -6.98
CA LEU A 122 -13.57 4.76 -7.49
C LEU A 122 -13.46 4.81 -9.01
N ALA A 123 -12.29 4.53 -9.53
CA ALA A 123 -12.06 4.34 -10.96
C ALA A 123 -12.89 3.16 -11.51
N LYS A 124 -12.93 3.03 -12.83
CA LYS A 124 -13.64 1.92 -13.49
C LYS A 124 -13.13 0.57 -13.00
N THR A 125 -14.05 -0.36 -12.71
CA THR A 125 -13.73 -1.74 -12.34
C THR A 125 -12.94 -2.46 -13.45
N LYS A 126 -12.00 -3.31 -13.05
CA LYS A 126 -11.21 -4.16 -13.96
C LYS A 126 -11.82 -5.56 -14.12
N GLY A 127 -12.72 -5.95 -13.24
CA GLY A 127 -13.46 -7.22 -13.33
C GLY A 127 -12.62 -8.45 -13.00
N PHE A 128 -11.73 -8.36 -12.04
CA PHE A 128 -10.91 -9.48 -11.56
C PHE A 128 -11.77 -10.68 -11.14
N THR A 129 -11.22 -11.89 -11.33
CA THR A 129 -11.95 -13.15 -11.12
C THR A 129 -11.74 -13.74 -9.73
N GLU A 130 -10.73 -13.30 -9.01
CA GLU A 130 -10.41 -13.77 -7.66
C GLU A 130 -11.59 -13.55 -6.72
N THR A 131 -11.87 -14.56 -5.90
CA THR A 131 -12.97 -14.53 -4.94
C THR A 131 -12.45 -14.67 -3.52
N MET A 132 -13.20 -14.11 -2.58
CA MET A 132 -12.92 -14.18 -1.16
C MET A 132 -14.19 -14.52 -0.36
N ALA A 133 -14.00 -15.11 0.83
CA ALA A 133 -15.04 -15.32 1.81
C ALA A 133 -14.44 -15.05 3.19
N GLN A 134 -14.71 -13.88 3.75
CA GLN A 134 -14.15 -13.41 5.03
C GLN A 134 -15.17 -12.56 5.77
N GLN A 135 -15.00 -12.48 7.08
CA GLN A 135 -15.72 -11.55 7.93
C GLN A 135 -14.72 -10.59 8.56
N VAL A 136 -15.05 -9.32 8.61
CA VAL A 136 -14.18 -8.26 9.16
C VAL A 136 -15.00 -7.25 9.95
N THR A 137 -14.41 -6.74 11.03
CA THR A 137 -14.97 -5.64 11.84
C THR A 137 -13.88 -5.02 12.71
N GLY A 138 -13.88 -3.69 12.84
CA GLY A 138 -12.98 -2.95 13.72
C GLY A 138 -11.56 -2.75 13.18
N ASP A 139 -11.15 -3.46 12.14
CA ASP A 139 -9.82 -3.33 11.53
C ASP A 139 -9.63 -1.96 10.88
N ASN A 140 -8.38 -1.48 10.87
CA ASN A 140 -8.02 -0.31 10.06
C ASN A 140 -8.26 -0.62 8.58
N LEU A 141 -9.00 0.27 7.90
CA LEU A 141 -9.45 0.02 6.54
C LEU A 141 -8.29 -0.17 5.56
N SER A 142 -7.21 0.64 5.69
CA SER A 142 -6.05 0.53 4.80
C SER A 142 -5.27 -0.76 5.04
N GLU A 143 -5.03 -1.13 6.30
CA GLU A 143 -4.29 -2.34 6.64
C GLU A 143 -5.02 -3.59 6.17
N TYR A 144 -6.34 -3.63 6.33
CA TYR A 144 -7.16 -4.72 5.82
C TYR A 144 -7.10 -4.81 4.29
N ILE A 145 -7.27 -3.67 3.58
CA ILE A 145 -7.16 -3.64 2.12
C ILE A 145 -5.79 -4.14 1.67
N VAL A 146 -4.70 -3.65 2.26
CA VAL A 146 -3.33 -4.06 1.94
C VAL A 146 -3.13 -5.56 2.16
N SER A 147 -3.63 -6.12 3.27
CA SER A 147 -3.51 -7.55 3.56
C SER A 147 -4.22 -8.42 2.52
N VAL A 148 -5.44 -8.05 2.14
CA VAL A 148 -6.20 -8.73 1.09
C VAL A 148 -5.49 -8.60 -0.26
N LEU A 149 -5.12 -7.41 -0.67
CA LEU A 149 -4.47 -7.17 -1.96
C LEU A 149 -3.15 -7.94 -2.09
N THR A 150 -2.37 -8.01 -1.01
CA THR A 150 -1.12 -8.78 -0.96
C THR A 150 -1.39 -10.27 -1.15
N ALA A 151 -2.42 -10.82 -0.48
CA ALA A 151 -2.78 -12.23 -0.59
C ALA A 151 -3.23 -12.62 -2.01
N TYR A 152 -3.84 -11.70 -2.74
CA TYR A 152 -4.36 -11.97 -4.10
C TYR A 152 -3.48 -11.42 -5.24
N GLY A 153 -2.35 -10.79 -4.93
CA GLY A 153 -1.43 -10.24 -5.94
C GLY A 153 -2.00 -9.06 -6.73
N ILE A 154 -2.97 -8.33 -6.17
CA ILE A 154 -3.62 -7.19 -6.80
C ILE A 154 -3.02 -5.89 -6.23
N GLY A 155 -2.56 -4.99 -7.09
CA GLY A 155 -2.10 -3.66 -6.70
C GLY A 155 -3.25 -2.66 -6.62
N TRP A 156 -3.00 -1.56 -5.97
CA TRP A 156 -3.90 -0.41 -5.96
C TRP A 156 -3.15 0.91 -6.01
N ARG A 157 -3.81 1.93 -6.48
CA ARG A 157 -3.29 3.29 -6.50
C ARG A 157 -4.41 4.30 -6.33
N ALA A 158 -4.05 5.50 -5.92
CA ALA A 158 -4.93 6.66 -5.95
C ALA A 158 -4.29 7.76 -6.79
N TYR A 159 -5.11 8.48 -7.54
CA TYR A 159 -4.69 9.59 -8.40
C TYR A 159 -5.75 10.69 -8.42
N VAL A 160 -5.36 11.89 -8.80
CA VAL A 160 -6.29 13.01 -9.00
C VAL A 160 -6.66 13.04 -10.47
N ASN A 161 -7.96 13.01 -10.75
CA ASN A 161 -8.51 13.07 -12.10
C ASN A 161 -8.67 14.52 -12.61
N ASN A 162 -9.11 14.68 -13.84
CA ASN A 162 -9.33 15.96 -14.50
C ASN A 162 -10.38 16.87 -13.81
N ASN A 163 -11.26 16.28 -12.99
CA ASN A 163 -12.24 17.01 -12.19
C ASN A 163 -11.72 17.40 -10.79
N ARG A 164 -10.43 17.22 -10.55
CA ARG A 164 -9.79 17.45 -9.23
C ARG A 164 -10.32 16.53 -8.12
N SER A 165 -10.89 15.38 -8.48
CA SER A 165 -11.34 14.34 -7.55
C SER A 165 -10.30 13.26 -7.44
N ILE A 166 -10.17 12.66 -6.25
CA ILE A 166 -9.29 11.52 -6.00
C ILE A 166 -10.03 10.25 -6.44
N GLU A 167 -9.39 9.45 -7.26
CA GLU A 167 -9.91 8.15 -7.67
C GLU A 167 -9.00 7.03 -7.18
N ILE A 168 -9.60 6.01 -6.54
CA ILE A 168 -8.92 4.78 -6.12
C ILE A 168 -9.16 3.73 -7.19
N GLU A 169 -8.08 3.14 -7.69
CA GLU A 169 -8.05 2.11 -8.72
C GLU A 169 -7.34 0.86 -8.23
N PHE A 170 -7.95 -0.31 -8.50
CA PHE A 170 -7.28 -1.60 -8.36
C PHE A 170 -6.73 -2.04 -9.72
N TYR A 171 -5.52 -2.62 -9.75
CA TYR A 171 -4.89 -3.03 -11.01
C TYR A 171 -3.93 -4.21 -10.78
N LYS A 172 -3.64 -4.94 -11.83
CA LYS A 172 -2.58 -5.95 -11.84
C LYS A 172 -1.37 -5.43 -12.58
N GLY A 173 -0.20 -5.66 -12.03
CA GLY A 173 1.07 -5.38 -12.70
C GLY A 173 1.27 -6.26 -13.93
N VAL A 174 2.19 -5.83 -14.78
CA VAL A 174 2.60 -6.58 -15.96
C VAL A 174 3.85 -7.40 -15.62
N ASN A 175 3.80 -8.72 -15.84
CA ASN A 175 4.98 -9.57 -15.70
C ASN A 175 5.99 -9.23 -16.80
N ARG A 176 7.18 -8.76 -16.41
CA ARG A 176 8.29 -8.41 -17.31
C ARG A 176 9.56 -9.22 -17.01
N SER A 177 9.43 -10.32 -16.25
CA SER A 177 10.56 -11.21 -15.97
C SER A 177 10.99 -11.97 -17.22
N VAL A 178 12.21 -12.48 -17.22
CA VAL A 178 12.76 -13.28 -18.33
C VAL A 178 12.07 -14.64 -18.52
N GLY A 179 11.28 -15.10 -17.54
CA GLY A 179 10.58 -16.37 -17.59
C GLY A 179 9.23 -16.35 -18.33
N GLN A 180 8.84 -15.25 -18.96
CA GLN A 180 7.61 -15.10 -19.75
C GLN A 180 7.92 -14.62 -21.18
N THR A 181 6.96 -14.75 -22.10
CA THR A 181 7.11 -14.40 -23.53
C THR A 181 6.14 -13.32 -24.01
N ASP A 182 5.18 -12.93 -23.17
CA ASP A 182 4.06 -12.07 -23.57
C ASP A 182 4.41 -10.57 -23.55
N ASN A 183 5.43 -10.19 -22.79
CA ASN A 183 5.80 -8.79 -22.59
C ASN A 183 7.30 -8.59 -22.75
N ALA A 184 7.71 -7.39 -23.16
CA ALA A 184 9.13 -7.02 -23.18
C ALA A 184 9.75 -7.21 -21.78
N HIS A 185 10.91 -7.85 -21.74
CA HIS A 185 11.64 -8.10 -20.50
C HIS A 185 12.24 -6.81 -19.95
N VAL A 186 12.33 -6.72 -18.62
CA VAL A 186 13.13 -5.71 -17.92
C VAL A 186 14.26 -6.44 -17.21
N ILE A 187 15.50 -6.11 -17.59
CA ILE A 187 16.71 -6.71 -17.05
C ILE A 187 17.49 -5.61 -16.32
N PHE A 188 17.73 -5.82 -15.03
CA PHE A 188 18.62 -4.99 -14.25
C PHE A 188 20.01 -5.62 -14.23
N SER A 189 21.00 -4.92 -14.77
CA SER A 189 22.40 -5.37 -14.78
C SER A 189 23.35 -4.18 -14.83
N PRO A 190 24.61 -4.34 -14.33
CA PRO A 190 25.65 -3.33 -14.52
C PRO A 190 25.91 -3.03 -16.00
N ASP A 191 25.84 -4.04 -16.87
CA ASP A 191 26.07 -3.88 -18.32
C ASP A 191 25.01 -3.01 -19.01
N ASN A 192 23.79 -2.93 -18.44
CA ASN A 192 22.72 -2.07 -18.90
C ASN A 192 22.75 -0.67 -18.22
N GLU A 193 23.74 -0.39 -17.40
CA GLU A 193 23.90 0.88 -16.65
C GLU A 193 22.66 1.27 -15.84
N ASN A 194 21.81 0.31 -15.49
CA ASN A 194 20.53 0.53 -14.78
C ASN A 194 20.51 -0.02 -13.35
N ILE A 195 21.66 -0.52 -12.86
CA ILE A 195 21.89 -0.91 -11.49
C ILE A 195 23.30 -0.48 -11.05
N LEU A 196 23.38 0.27 -9.96
CA LEU A 196 24.65 0.75 -9.40
C LEU A 196 25.20 -0.20 -8.34
N ASN A 197 24.33 -0.70 -7.48
CA ASN A 197 24.66 -1.60 -6.39
C ASN A 197 23.59 -2.68 -6.26
N SER A 198 24.01 -3.89 -5.90
CA SER A 198 23.09 -4.98 -5.58
C SER A 198 23.54 -5.68 -4.32
N THR A 199 22.58 -6.08 -3.49
CA THR A 199 22.81 -6.91 -2.31
C THR A 199 21.89 -8.12 -2.40
N TYR A 200 22.46 -9.31 -2.25
CA TYR A 200 21.71 -10.55 -2.09
C TYR A 200 21.72 -10.96 -0.63
N SER A 201 20.55 -11.14 -0.03
CA SER A 201 20.41 -11.57 1.35
C SER A 201 19.38 -12.69 1.42
N VAL A 202 19.68 -13.71 2.22
CA VAL A 202 18.74 -14.80 2.52
C VAL A 202 18.57 -14.85 4.04
N ASP A 203 17.33 -14.64 4.48
CA ASP A 203 16.97 -14.65 5.89
C ASP A 203 15.91 -15.73 6.17
N TYR A 204 16.24 -16.66 7.04
CA TYR A 204 15.36 -17.73 7.49
C TYR A 204 14.76 -17.49 8.88
N SER A 205 15.04 -16.36 9.52
CA SER A 205 14.61 -16.09 10.91
C SER A 205 13.08 -16.24 11.11
N ASN A 206 12.31 -15.84 10.13
CA ASN A 206 10.85 -15.93 10.15
C ASN A 206 10.27 -17.00 9.20
N TYR A 207 11.15 -17.84 8.63
CA TYR A 207 10.70 -18.89 7.72
C TYR A 207 9.89 -19.95 8.44
N LYS A 208 8.74 -20.34 7.86
CA LYS A 208 7.86 -21.40 8.35
C LYS A 208 7.44 -22.28 7.18
N ASN A 209 7.40 -23.58 7.40
CA ASN A 209 7.06 -24.54 6.35
C ASN A 209 6.03 -25.60 6.78
N VAL A 210 5.63 -25.60 8.06
CA VAL A 210 4.56 -26.43 8.58
C VAL A 210 3.63 -25.55 9.42
N ALA A 211 2.34 -25.56 9.15
CA ALA A 211 1.34 -24.86 9.94
C ALA A 211 0.40 -25.84 10.64
N LEU A 212 0.24 -25.69 11.95
CA LEU A 212 -0.85 -26.29 12.71
C LEU A 212 -2.04 -25.30 12.70
N VAL A 213 -3.03 -25.60 11.93
CA VAL A 213 -4.25 -24.78 11.84
C VAL A 213 -5.29 -25.30 12.83
N ALA A 214 -5.79 -24.41 13.69
CA ALA A 214 -6.79 -24.73 14.69
C ALA A 214 -8.11 -24.00 14.37
N GLY A 215 -9.16 -24.78 14.15
CA GLY A 215 -10.51 -24.31 13.88
C GLY A 215 -11.30 -24.04 15.17
N GLU A 216 -12.61 -24.09 15.04
CA GLU A 216 -13.60 -23.89 16.12
C GLU A 216 -13.48 -24.96 17.21
N GLY A 217 -13.79 -24.56 18.47
CA GLY A 217 -13.78 -25.41 19.65
C GLY A 217 -12.71 -25.05 20.66
N GLU A 218 -12.75 -25.67 21.85
CA GLU A 218 -11.81 -25.43 22.94
C GLU A 218 -11.10 -26.72 23.36
N GLY A 219 -9.89 -26.61 23.90
CA GLY A 219 -9.09 -27.69 24.44
C GLY A 219 -8.90 -28.85 23.48
N THR A 220 -9.20 -30.07 23.92
CA THR A 220 -9.07 -31.29 23.09
C THR A 220 -10.18 -31.47 22.05
N ALA A 221 -11.31 -30.77 22.19
CA ALA A 221 -12.41 -30.78 21.24
C ALA A 221 -12.18 -29.87 20.02
N ARG A 222 -11.15 -29.01 20.08
CA ARG A 222 -10.80 -28.10 18.97
C ARG A 222 -10.31 -28.89 17.77
N LYS A 223 -10.96 -28.66 16.62
CA LYS A 223 -10.52 -29.25 15.36
C LYS A 223 -9.15 -28.69 14.96
N ARG A 224 -8.23 -29.56 14.61
CA ARG A 224 -6.87 -29.19 14.20
C ARG A 224 -6.50 -29.92 12.92
N THR A 225 -5.77 -29.25 12.05
CA THR A 225 -5.19 -29.84 10.84
C THR A 225 -3.78 -29.33 10.64
N THR A 226 -2.91 -30.13 10.03
CA THR A 226 -1.56 -29.73 9.68
C THR A 226 -1.49 -29.45 8.18
N VAL A 227 -0.92 -28.32 7.81
CA VAL A 227 -0.71 -27.90 6.41
C VAL A 227 0.80 -27.79 6.16
N TYR A 228 1.26 -28.45 5.10
CA TYR A 228 2.65 -28.44 4.66
C TYR A 228 2.75 -28.76 3.17
N SER A 229 3.80 -28.29 2.49
CA SER A 229 4.04 -28.54 1.07
C SER A 229 4.82 -29.85 0.82
N SER A 230 5.58 -30.32 1.81
CA SER A 230 6.31 -31.58 1.82
C SER A 230 6.59 -32.01 3.26
N GLU A 231 6.97 -33.29 3.46
CA GLU A 231 7.33 -33.78 4.79
C GLU A 231 8.68 -33.20 5.24
N TYR A 232 8.64 -32.37 6.28
CA TYR A 232 9.80 -31.77 6.90
C TYR A 232 10.04 -32.40 8.28
N THR A 233 11.29 -32.73 8.57
CA THR A 233 11.68 -33.36 9.83
C THR A 233 12.90 -32.70 10.44
N GLY A 234 13.09 -32.90 11.77
CA GLY A 234 14.27 -32.43 12.50
C GLY A 234 14.52 -30.94 12.34
N LEU A 235 15.76 -30.57 12.05
CA LEU A 235 16.19 -29.17 11.90
C LEU A 235 15.59 -28.44 10.69
N ASN A 236 15.01 -29.18 9.76
CA ASN A 236 14.38 -28.58 8.57
C ASN A 236 12.88 -28.29 8.76
N ARG A 237 12.35 -28.54 9.96
CA ARG A 237 10.94 -28.33 10.28
C ARG A 237 10.78 -27.05 11.10
N TYR A 238 10.11 -26.07 10.54
CA TYR A 238 9.83 -24.76 11.13
C TYR A 238 8.31 -24.59 11.27
N GLU A 239 7.80 -24.54 12.48
CA GLU A 239 6.36 -24.62 12.75
C GLU A 239 5.74 -23.25 12.99
N LEU A 240 4.46 -23.12 12.57
CA LEU A 240 3.57 -21.99 12.83
C LEU A 240 2.26 -22.53 13.38
N TYR A 241 1.68 -21.84 14.33
CA TYR A 241 0.32 -22.06 14.81
C TYR A 241 -0.61 -20.97 14.23
N VAL A 242 -1.75 -21.38 13.65
CA VAL A 242 -2.75 -20.48 13.03
C VAL A 242 -4.14 -20.79 13.58
#